data_2d734b77cfa727f610b447b062fd3a0c
#
_entry.id   2d734b77cfa727f610b447b062fd3a0c
#
_cell.length_a   1.000
_cell.length_b   1.000
_cell.length_c   1.000
_cell.angle_alpha   90.00
_cell.angle_beta   90.00
_cell.angle_gamma   90.00
#
_symmetry.space_group_name_H-M   'P 1'
#
loop_
_entity.id
_entity.type
_entity.pdbx_description
1 polymer ?
#
loop_
_entity_poly.entity_id
_entity_poly.type
_entity_poly.pdbx_seq_one_letter_code
_entity_poly.pdbx_strand_id
1 'polypeptide(L)'
;MKSILALGFISTAFGRTFTVHNACSFTVWPAVFTDLNVGTAIPEIETGWEAAASSSRTFTVPDNWRAGRIWGRRDCDFSTNPGPNSCKTGGCNGGLLCDSRSGTGVPPASVAEWTLSAADGLDWYDVSLVDGYNLPMRISNSVGCEVAECQVDLGPNCPVELKGPTDASGLVLGCQSACAANLDGNQADSGNCCSGSHSTPETCPPFGVKFYSYFKDACPRSYVYAYDESSKTALWTCDASKNADYTLTFCPP
;
A
#
# COMPACT_ATOMS: atom_id res chain seq x y z
N MET A 1 12.41 53.87 24.96
CA MET A 1 12.49 52.42 24.77
C MET A 1 11.19 51.95 24.12
N LYS A 2 11.23 51.57 22.84
CA LYS A 2 10.04 51.01 22.12
C LYS A 2 10.13 49.50 22.17
N SER A 3 9.25 48.86 22.93
CA SER A 3 9.11 47.37 22.91
C SER A 3 8.44 46.92 21.63
N ILE A 4 9.14 46.15 20.83
CA ILE A 4 8.59 45.46 19.66
C ILE A 4 8.03 44.14 20.18
N LEU A 5 6.70 44.02 20.19
CA LEU A 5 6.04 42.71 20.38
C LEU A 5 6.21 41.90 19.09
N ALA A 6 7.01 40.88 19.15
CA ALA A 6 7.05 39.86 18.10
C ALA A 6 5.79 38.97 18.22
N LEU A 7 4.83 39.11 17.30
CA LEU A 7 3.76 38.12 17.12
C LEU A 7 4.40 36.88 16.52
N GLY A 8 4.58 35.85 17.32
CA GLY A 8 4.88 34.51 16.81
C GLY A 8 3.66 33.97 16.06
N PHE A 9 3.79 33.80 14.75
CA PHE A 9 2.82 32.98 13.99
C PHE A 9 2.97 31.53 14.43
N ILE A 10 2.01 31.03 15.18
CA ILE A 10 1.85 29.57 15.38
C ILE A 10 1.36 29.02 14.05
N SER A 11 2.27 28.44 13.28
CA SER A 11 1.90 27.61 12.13
C SER A 11 1.21 26.38 12.70
N THR A 12 -0.09 26.33 12.68
CA THR A 12 -0.83 25.08 12.90
C THR A 12 -0.54 24.21 11.68
N ALA A 13 0.26 23.16 11.87
CA ALA A 13 0.37 22.11 10.88
C ALA A 13 -1.03 21.48 10.78
N PHE A 14 -1.73 21.74 9.69
CA PHE A 14 -2.96 21.05 9.37
C PHE A 14 -2.59 19.63 8.98
N GLY A 15 -3.13 18.65 9.70
CA GLY A 15 -2.98 17.25 9.39
C GLY A 15 -4.33 16.68 8.92
N ARG A 16 -4.27 15.62 8.12
CA ARG A 16 -5.43 14.82 7.69
C ARG A 16 -5.69 13.71 8.70
N THR A 17 -6.95 13.34 8.84
CA THR A 17 -7.32 12.17 9.65
C THR A 17 -7.30 10.93 8.77
N PHE A 18 -6.49 9.95 9.14
CA PHE A 18 -6.48 8.63 8.54
C PHE A 18 -7.08 7.61 9.50
N THR A 19 -7.96 6.76 8.99
CA THR A 19 -8.51 5.62 9.75
C THR A 19 -8.13 4.33 9.03
N VAL A 20 -7.52 3.40 9.75
CA VAL A 20 -7.29 2.04 9.28
C VAL A 20 -8.29 1.13 9.99
N HIS A 21 -9.16 0.50 9.22
CA HIS A 21 -10.21 -0.41 9.68
C HIS A 21 -9.92 -1.84 9.24
N ASN A 22 -9.84 -2.77 10.19
CA ASN A 22 -9.78 -4.19 9.91
C ASN A 22 -11.21 -4.77 9.92
N ALA A 23 -11.83 -4.90 8.76
CA ALA A 23 -13.14 -5.55 8.60
C ALA A 23 -13.00 -7.08 8.37
N CYS A 24 -11.77 -7.62 8.31
CA CYS A 24 -11.57 -9.07 8.23
C CYS A 24 -12.06 -9.77 9.50
N SER A 25 -12.42 -11.04 9.39
CA SER A 25 -12.81 -11.88 10.53
C SER A 25 -11.61 -12.40 11.37
N PHE A 26 -10.39 -11.97 11.02
CA PHE A 26 -9.13 -12.38 11.65
C PHE A 26 -8.26 -11.16 11.95
N THR A 27 -7.24 -11.35 12.79
CA THR A 27 -6.24 -10.31 13.09
C THR A 27 -5.39 -9.99 11.86
N VAL A 28 -5.20 -8.70 11.60
CA VAL A 28 -4.26 -8.15 10.63
C VAL A 28 -3.22 -7.33 11.40
N TRP A 29 -2.00 -7.29 10.94
CA TRP A 29 -0.96 -6.41 11.49
C TRP A 29 -0.63 -5.31 10.49
N PRO A 30 -1.34 -4.16 10.53
CA PRO A 30 -1.04 -3.05 9.64
C PRO A 30 0.40 -2.57 9.81
N ALA A 31 0.98 -2.09 8.72
CA ALA A 31 2.30 -1.49 8.71
C ALA A 31 2.26 -0.19 7.92
N VAL A 32 3.07 0.78 8.32
CA VAL A 32 3.20 2.11 7.69
C VAL A 32 4.65 2.34 7.32
N PHE A 33 4.88 2.84 6.13
CA PHE A 33 6.19 3.23 5.65
C PHE A 33 6.11 4.56 4.90
N THR A 34 7.16 5.36 5.01
CA THR A 34 7.35 6.59 4.23
C THR A 34 8.72 6.51 3.57
N ASP A 35 8.78 6.70 2.26
CA ASP A 35 10.09 6.83 1.59
C ASP A 35 10.68 8.21 1.91
N LEU A 36 11.63 8.22 2.84
CA LEU A 36 12.30 9.43 3.31
C LEU A 36 13.23 10.06 2.26
N ASN A 37 13.47 9.40 1.12
CA ASN A 37 14.17 10.02 0.00
C ASN A 37 13.23 10.92 -0.83
N VAL A 38 11.92 10.72 -0.74
CA VAL A 38 10.90 11.48 -1.48
C VAL A 38 10.24 12.53 -0.60
N GLY A 39 9.95 12.24 0.66
CA GLY A 39 9.31 13.16 1.59
C GLY A 39 9.77 12.94 3.03
N THR A 40 9.86 14.01 3.81
CA THR A 40 10.33 13.97 5.22
C THR A 40 9.20 13.99 6.24
N ALA A 41 7.96 14.25 5.80
CA ALA A 41 6.80 14.22 6.67
C ALA A 41 6.40 12.76 6.96
N ILE A 42 6.16 12.44 8.22
CA ILE A 42 5.76 11.08 8.67
C ILE A 42 4.49 11.16 9.50
N PRO A 43 3.58 10.17 9.42
CA PRO A 43 2.40 10.09 10.26
C PRO A 43 2.74 9.98 11.75
N GLU A 44 1.86 10.50 12.59
CA GLU A 44 1.98 10.41 14.05
C GLU A 44 1.43 9.07 14.57
N ILE A 45 2.09 7.98 14.15
CA ILE A 45 1.72 6.62 14.53
C ILE A 45 2.96 5.73 14.50
N GLU A 46 2.91 4.63 15.24
CA GLU A 46 3.94 3.59 15.13
C GLU A 46 3.92 2.95 13.74
N THR A 47 5.07 2.48 13.27
CA THR A 47 5.25 1.87 11.94
C THR A 47 4.60 0.49 11.79
N GLY A 48 3.94 -0.02 12.84
CA GLY A 48 3.17 -1.26 12.79
C GLY A 48 2.49 -1.57 14.12
N TRP A 49 1.33 -2.21 14.04
CA TRP A 49 0.54 -2.61 15.23
C TRP A 49 -0.27 -3.87 14.94
N GLU A 50 -0.91 -4.40 15.98
CA GLU A 50 -1.91 -5.46 15.87
C GLU A 50 -3.31 -4.85 15.78
N ALA A 51 -4.07 -5.23 14.77
CA ALA A 51 -5.46 -4.86 14.59
C ALA A 51 -6.34 -6.11 14.67
N ALA A 52 -7.02 -6.29 15.78
CA ALA A 52 -8.01 -7.37 15.94
C ALA A 52 -9.13 -7.26 14.90
N ALA A 53 -9.84 -8.36 14.66
CA ALA A 53 -11.03 -8.36 13.80
C ALA A 53 -12.00 -7.25 14.21
N SER A 54 -12.56 -6.55 13.22
CA SER A 54 -13.52 -5.46 13.38
C SER A 54 -13.02 -4.23 14.16
N SER A 55 -11.69 -4.09 14.35
CA SER A 55 -11.10 -2.93 15.01
C SER A 55 -10.77 -1.80 14.05
N SER A 56 -10.69 -0.58 14.58
CA SER A 56 -10.25 0.61 13.85
C SER A 56 -9.23 1.38 14.65
N ARG A 57 -8.29 2.01 13.94
CA ARG A 57 -7.34 2.95 14.52
C ARG A 57 -7.28 4.21 13.69
N THR A 58 -7.40 5.36 14.36
CA THR A 58 -7.38 6.69 13.74
C THR A 58 -6.14 7.45 14.21
N PHE A 59 -5.50 8.17 13.30
CA PHE A 59 -4.28 8.94 13.58
C PHE A 59 -4.17 10.14 12.63
N THR A 60 -3.28 11.07 12.97
CA THR A 60 -2.99 12.25 12.16
C THR A 60 -1.88 11.96 11.15
N VAL A 61 -2.08 12.42 9.93
CA VAL A 61 -1.11 12.36 8.84
C VAL A 61 -0.83 13.79 8.37
N PRO A 62 0.44 14.22 8.26
CA PRO A 62 0.77 15.55 7.77
C PRO A 62 0.22 15.77 6.34
N ASP A 63 -0.26 16.99 6.06
CA ASP A 63 -0.83 17.38 4.74
C ASP A 63 0.12 17.15 3.56
N ASN A 64 1.42 17.14 3.82
CA ASN A 64 2.47 16.93 2.83
C ASN A 64 3.12 15.55 2.90
N TRP A 65 2.42 14.55 3.43
CA TRP A 65 2.88 13.17 3.42
C TRP A 65 2.99 12.65 1.99
N ARG A 66 4.20 12.19 1.61
CA ARG A 66 4.52 11.76 0.25
C ARG A 66 5.19 10.40 0.27
N ALA A 67 4.98 9.65 -0.82
CA ALA A 67 5.46 8.27 -0.94
C ALA A 67 5.16 7.45 0.32
N GLY A 68 3.95 7.63 0.81
CA GLY A 68 3.45 6.94 1.99
C GLY A 68 2.76 5.64 1.62
N ARG A 69 2.95 4.60 2.44
CA ARG A 69 2.37 3.27 2.23
C ARG A 69 1.77 2.73 3.50
N ILE A 70 0.63 2.06 3.37
CA ILE A 70 0.00 1.26 4.43
C ILE A 70 -0.39 -0.08 3.82
N TRP A 71 -0.01 -1.18 4.48
CA TRP A 71 -0.40 -2.52 4.06
C TRP A 71 -0.76 -3.40 5.26
N GLY A 72 -1.43 -4.51 5.00
CA GLY A 72 -1.77 -5.50 6.02
C GLY A 72 -0.82 -6.70 5.95
N ARG A 73 -0.34 -7.16 7.11
CA ARG A 73 0.46 -8.37 7.26
C ARG A 73 -0.41 -9.49 7.82
N ARG A 74 -0.16 -10.74 7.41
CA ARG A 74 -0.95 -11.90 7.84
C ARG A 74 -0.11 -12.95 8.54
N ASP A 75 -0.73 -13.63 9.51
CA ASP A 75 -0.16 -14.78 10.23
C ASP A 75 1.24 -14.47 10.74
N CYS A 76 1.33 -13.46 11.62
CA CYS A 76 2.58 -12.96 12.15
C CYS A 76 2.92 -13.59 13.50
N ASP A 77 4.18 -13.92 13.70
CA ASP A 77 4.81 -14.25 14.97
C ASP A 77 6.09 -13.44 15.14
N PHE A 78 6.07 -12.51 16.06
CA PHE A 78 7.21 -11.64 16.37
C PHE A 78 8.00 -12.10 17.60
N SER A 79 7.63 -13.21 18.21
CA SER A 79 8.25 -13.71 19.43
C SER A 79 9.64 -14.30 19.20
N THR A 80 9.88 -14.82 17.99
CA THR A 80 11.13 -15.47 17.63
C THR A 80 11.71 -14.82 16.40
N ASN A 81 12.90 -14.21 16.52
CA ASN A 81 13.65 -13.61 15.42
C ASN A 81 12.83 -12.58 14.61
N PRO A 82 12.42 -11.44 15.22
CA PRO A 82 11.62 -10.41 14.53
C PRO A 82 12.31 -9.91 13.26
N GLY A 83 11.56 -9.83 12.15
CA GLY A 83 12.11 -9.40 10.86
C GLY A 83 11.14 -9.64 9.70
N PRO A 84 11.65 -9.61 8.46
CA PRO A 84 10.82 -9.71 7.26
C PRO A 84 10.04 -11.04 7.14
N ASN A 85 10.53 -12.10 7.79
CA ASN A 85 9.90 -13.41 7.79
C ASN A 85 9.00 -13.68 9.01
N SER A 86 8.73 -12.67 9.85
CA SER A 86 7.83 -12.81 11.00
C SER A 86 6.37 -12.97 10.62
N CYS A 87 6.00 -12.67 9.38
CA CYS A 87 4.64 -12.85 8.85
C CYS A 87 4.67 -13.76 7.64
N LYS A 88 3.58 -14.48 7.40
CA LYS A 88 3.45 -15.29 6.17
C LYS A 88 3.40 -14.41 4.92
N THR A 89 2.76 -13.24 4.98
CA THR A 89 2.73 -12.26 3.90
C THR A 89 2.92 -10.84 4.42
N GLY A 90 3.56 -10.00 3.63
CA GLY A 90 3.72 -8.57 3.91
C GLY A 90 4.70 -8.24 5.05
N GLY A 91 5.50 -9.19 5.53
CA GLY A 91 6.49 -8.93 6.59
C GLY A 91 7.43 -7.78 6.24
N CYS A 92 8.06 -7.17 7.25
CA CYS A 92 8.99 -6.07 7.06
C CYS A 92 10.24 -6.20 7.94
N ASN A 93 11.33 -5.55 7.57
CA ASN A 93 12.47 -5.39 8.45
C ASN A 93 12.04 -4.71 9.76
N GLY A 94 12.56 -5.17 10.90
CA GLY A 94 12.21 -4.67 12.24
C GLY A 94 11.10 -5.46 12.96
N GLY A 95 10.37 -6.30 12.25
CA GLY A 95 9.32 -7.15 12.87
C GLY A 95 7.99 -6.42 13.05
N LEU A 96 7.44 -6.35 14.29
CA LEU A 96 6.16 -5.66 14.52
C LEU A 96 6.22 -4.19 14.12
N LEU A 97 7.25 -3.48 14.56
CA LEU A 97 7.54 -2.12 14.13
C LEU A 97 8.49 -2.19 12.94
N CYS A 98 8.00 -1.79 11.76
CA CYS A 98 8.83 -1.78 10.56
C CYS A 98 9.95 -0.74 10.68
N ASP A 99 11.14 -1.09 10.22
CA ASP A 99 12.25 -0.15 10.12
C ASP A 99 11.91 1.00 9.16
N SER A 100 12.11 2.22 9.60
CA SER A 100 11.67 3.42 8.87
C SER A 100 12.46 3.69 7.57
N ARG A 101 13.57 2.99 7.34
CA ARG A 101 14.41 3.17 6.15
C ARG A 101 14.35 2.00 5.18
N SER A 102 14.08 0.80 5.68
CA SER A 102 14.14 -0.43 4.88
C SER A 102 12.90 -1.32 5.03
N GLY A 103 11.88 -0.88 5.79
CA GLY A 103 10.69 -1.66 6.10
C GLY A 103 9.58 -1.52 5.07
N THR A 104 9.84 -1.75 3.78
CA THR A 104 8.88 -1.52 2.69
C THR A 104 7.84 -2.62 2.50
N GLY A 105 7.93 -3.73 3.23
CA GLY A 105 7.08 -4.91 3.08
C GLY A 105 7.69 -5.97 2.14
N VAL A 106 7.43 -7.25 2.45
CA VAL A 106 7.88 -8.39 1.66
C VAL A 106 6.71 -8.93 0.85
N PRO A 107 6.82 -9.02 -0.49
CA PRO A 107 5.78 -9.62 -1.33
C PRO A 107 5.46 -11.08 -0.94
N PRO A 108 4.20 -11.53 -1.15
CA PRO A 108 3.09 -10.77 -1.71
C PRO A 108 2.39 -9.87 -0.68
N ALA A 109 2.04 -8.65 -1.11
CA ALA A 109 1.27 -7.71 -0.32
C ALA A 109 0.45 -6.77 -1.20
N SER A 110 -0.83 -6.61 -0.90
CA SER A 110 -1.62 -5.47 -1.38
C SER A 110 -1.19 -4.24 -0.60
N VAL A 111 -0.95 -3.12 -1.27
CA VAL A 111 -0.44 -1.90 -0.67
C VAL A 111 -1.37 -0.74 -0.98
N ALA A 112 -1.69 0.08 0.02
CA ALA A 112 -2.37 1.36 -0.17
C ALA A 112 -1.32 2.47 -0.14
N GLU A 113 -1.31 3.34 -1.15
CA GLU A 113 -0.25 4.34 -1.34
C GLU A 113 -0.84 5.75 -1.44
N TRP A 114 -0.08 6.76 -0.95
CA TRP A 114 -0.48 8.16 -1.01
C TRP A 114 0.69 9.11 -1.28
N THR A 115 0.39 10.16 -2.03
CA THR A 115 1.14 11.40 -2.07
C THR A 115 0.15 12.55 -1.91
N LEU A 116 0.13 13.15 -0.70
CA LEU A 116 -0.78 14.24 -0.36
C LEU A 116 -0.20 15.59 -0.79
N SER A 117 -1.10 16.51 -1.17
CA SER A 117 -0.79 17.89 -1.55
C SER A 117 0.41 17.96 -2.51
N ALA A 118 0.34 17.20 -3.60
CA ALA A 118 1.36 17.22 -4.64
C ALA A 118 1.46 18.60 -5.31
N ALA A 119 2.50 18.82 -6.10
CA ALA A 119 2.79 20.13 -6.70
C ALA A 119 1.69 20.64 -7.66
N ASP A 120 0.85 19.74 -8.16
CA ASP A 120 -0.32 20.04 -8.99
C ASP A 120 -1.59 20.36 -8.18
N GLY A 121 -1.51 20.39 -6.85
CA GLY A 121 -2.64 20.66 -5.95
C GLY A 121 -3.56 19.48 -5.73
N LEU A 122 -3.12 18.26 -6.04
CA LEU A 122 -3.88 17.04 -5.88
C LEU A 122 -3.29 16.15 -4.79
N ASP A 123 -4.15 15.38 -4.15
CA ASP A 123 -3.78 14.14 -3.46
C ASP A 123 -3.82 13.02 -4.50
N TRP A 124 -2.78 12.22 -4.55
CA TRP A 124 -2.68 11.01 -5.37
C TRP A 124 -2.72 9.78 -4.48
N TYR A 125 -3.52 8.79 -4.85
CA TYR A 125 -3.63 7.55 -4.08
C TYR A 125 -4.06 6.37 -4.94
N ASP A 126 -3.68 5.18 -4.52
CA ASP A 126 -4.05 3.94 -5.17
C ASP A 126 -4.04 2.75 -4.21
N VAL A 127 -4.64 1.65 -4.66
CA VAL A 127 -4.41 0.30 -4.15
C VAL A 127 -3.53 -0.43 -5.14
N SER A 128 -2.32 -0.77 -4.73
CA SER A 128 -1.30 -1.40 -5.56
C SER A 128 -1.25 -2.90 -5.35
N LEU A 129 -1.23 -3.65 -6.45
CA LEU A 129 -0.97 -5.09 -6.55
C LEU A 129 0.36 -5.36 -7.26
N VAL A 130 1.21 -4.35 -7.44
CA VAL A 130 2.55 -4.50 -8.05
C VAL A 130 3.40 -5.48 -7.25
N ASP A 131 3.29 -5.44 -5.92
CA ASP A 131 3.93 -6.38 -5.00
C ASP A 131 3.11 -7.67 -4.77
N GLY A 132 2.10 -7.91 -5.62
CA GLY A 132 1.17 -9.02 -5.47
C GLY A 132 -0.02 -8.68 -4.57
N TYR A 133 -0.74 -9.71 -4.16
CA TYR A 133 -1.98 -9.61 -3.38
C TYR A 133 -1.90 -10.47 -2.12
N ASN A 134 -2.39 -9.96 -0.99
CA ASN A 134 -2.59 -10.77 0.22
C ASN A 134 -3.91 -10.50 0.95
N LEU A 135 -4.49 -9.31 0.80
CA LEU A 135 -5.74 -8.90 1.43
C LEU A 135 -6.57 -8.04 0.47
N PRO A 136 -7.91 -8.21 0.44
CA PRO A 136 -8.78 -7.21 -0.15
C PRO A 136 -8.61 -5.89 0.59
N MET A 137 -8.64 -4.77 -0.14
CA MET A 137 -8.57 -3.45 0.49
C MET A 137 -9.29 -2.37 -0.30
N ARG A 138 -9.65 -1.31 0.42
CA ARG A 138 -10.34 -0.15 -0.14
C ARG A 138 -9.88 1.12 0.54
N ILE A 139 -9.55 2.13 -0.27
CA ILE A 139 -9.34 3.52 0.15
C ILE A 139 -10.61 4.30 -0.17
N SER A 140 -11.24 4.86 0.85
CA SER A 140 -12.34 5.82 0.73
C SER A 140 -11.95 7.15 1.37
N ASN A 141 -12.74 8.21 1.11
CA ASN A 141 -12.46 9.55 1.62
C ASN A 141 -13.72 10.27 2.06
N SER A 142 -13.57 11.33 2.87
CA SER A 142 -14.66 12.08 3.48
C SER A 142 -15.36 13.10 2.54
N VAL A 143 -14.81 13.33 1.34
CA VAL A 143 -15.22 14.46 0.48
C VAL A 143 -15.78 14.02 -0.88
N GLY A 144 -16.00 12.71 -1.09
CA GLY A 144 -16.64 12.17 -2.28
C GLY A 144 -15.74 12.10 -3.52
N CYS A 145 -14.42 12.04 -3.33
CA CYS A 145 -13.50 11.69 -4.41
C CYS A 145 -13.58 10.19 -4.74
N GLU A 146 -13.02 9.79 -5.87
CA GLU A 146 -13.03 8.40 -6.35
C GLU A 146 -12.43 7.43 -5.32
N VAL A 147 -12.87 6.18 -5.37
CA VAL A 147 -12.41 5.11 -4.48
C VAL A 147 -11.37 4.27 -5.21
N ALA A 148 -10.24 3.98 -4.57
CA ALA A 148 -9.28 2.97 -5.03
C ALA A 148 -9.53 1.67 -4.27
N GLU A 149 -9.62 0.53 -4.98
CA GLU A 149 -10.00 -0.71 -4.31
C GLU A 149 -9.68 -1.98 -5.09
N CYS A 150 -9.41 -3.04 -4.34
CA CYS A 150 -9.49 -4.43 -4.75
C CYS A 150 -10.27 -5.19 -3.67
N GLN A 151 -11.57 -5.41 -3.89
CA GLN A 151 -12.46 -6.02 -2.89
C GLN A 151 -12.53 -7.55 -2.98
N VAL A 152 -12.03 -8.12 -4.08
CA VAL A 152 -12.11 -9.56 -4.36
C VAL A 152 -11.00 -10.28 -3.60
N ASP A 153 -11.33 -11.41 -2.96
CA ASP A 153 -10.32 -12.33 -2.46
C ASP A 153 -9.72 -13.14 -3.63
N LEU A 154 -8.48 -12.82 -3.99
CA LEU A 154 -7.75 -13.47 -5.07
C LEU A 154 -7.08 -14.80 -4.64
N GLY A 155 -7.02 -15.10 -3.35
CA GLY A 155 -6.36 -16.31 -2.84
C GLY A 155 -6.93 -17.62 -3.40
N PRO A 156 -8.27 -17.86 -3.36
CA PRO A 156 -8.87 -19.11 -3.81
C PRO A 156 -8.60 -19.46 -5.27
N ASN A 157 -8.54 -18.46 -6.15
CA ASN A 157 -8.36 -18.62 -7.59
C ASN A 157 -6.97 -18.22 -8.08
N CYS A 158 -6.00 -18.06 -7.18
CA CYS A 158 -4.64 -17.67 -7.53
C CYS A 158 -4.03 -18.74 -8.49
N PRO A 159 -3.52 -18.32 -9.66
CA PRO A 159 -2.82 -19.21 -10.58
C PRO A 159 -1.70 -19.98 -9.87
N VAL A 160 -1.49 -21.23 -10.25
CA VAL A 160 -0.54 -22.12 -9.55
C VAL A 160 0.88 -21.55 -9.54
N GLU A 161 1.27 -20.84 -10.59
CA GLU A 161 2.58 -20.22 -10.75
C GLU A 161 2.77 -18.99 -9.83
N LEU A 162 1.67 -18.40 -9.34
CA LEU A 162 1.67 -17.22 -8.51
C LEU A 162 1.32 -17.49 -7.05
N LYS A 163 0.98 -18.75 -6.70
CA LYS A 163 0.60 -19.09 -5.33
C LYS A 163 1.69 -18.71 -4.35
N GLY A 164 1.32 -17.86 -3.40
CA GLY A 164 2.15 -17.47 -2.26
C GLY A 164 2.08 -18.48 -1.10
N PRO A 165 2.47 -18.07 0.09
CA PRO A 165 2.40 -18.90 1.29
C PRO A 165 0.97 -19.37 1.59
N THR A 166 0.87 -20.52 2.25
CA THR A 166 -0.39 -21.07 2.77
C THR A 166 -0.39 -21.07 4.30
N ASP A 167 -1.59 -21.05 4.87
CA ASP A 167 -1.78 -21.34 6.30
C ASP A 167 -1.71 -22.85 6.59
N ALA A 168 -1.90 -23.21 7.86
CA ALA A 168 -1.88 -24.61 8.30
C ALA A 168 -3.04 -25.44 7.72
N SER A 169 -4.11 -24.84 7.23
CA SER A 169 -5.25 -25.50 6.58
C SER A 169 -5.03 -25.70 5.06
N GLY A 170 -3.97 -25.11 4.50
CA GLY A 170 -3.71 -25.10 3.07
C GLY A 170 -4.36 -23.93 2.32
N LEU A 171 -4.98 -22.97 3.03
CA LEU A 171 -5.53 -21.75 2.44
C LEU A 171 -4.38 -20.87 1.91
N VAL A 172 -4.48 -20.45 0.65
CA VAL A 172 -3.52 -19.51 0.05
C VAL A 172 -3.68 -18.12 0.68
N LEU A 173 -2.63 -17.63 1.31
CA LEU A 173 -2.61 -16.35 2.03
C LEU A 173 -2.21 -15.16 1.18
N GLY A 174 -1.73 -15.41 -0.04
CA GLY A 174 -1.34 -14.37 -0.96
C GLY A 174 -1.08 -14.90 -2.36
N CYS A 175 -1.19 -14.03 -3.35
CA CYS A 175 -0.95 -14.28 -4.76
C CYS A 175 0.16 -13.34 -5.23
N GLN A 176 1.29 -13.89 -5.66
CA GLN A 176 2.44 -13.10 -6.10
C GLN A 176 2.13 -12.40 -7.42
N SER A 177 2.71 -11.23 -7.66
CA SER A 177 2.78 -10.69 -9.02
C SER A 177 3.73 -11.53 -9.88
N ALA A 178 3.62 -11.42 -11.19
CA ALA A 178 4.51 -12.14 -12.11
C ALA A 178 6.00 -11.76 -11.90
N CYS A 179 6.24 -10.52 -11.48
CA CYS A 179 7.56 -10.04 -11.09
C CYS A 179 8.05 -10.72 -9.80
N ALA A 180 7.24 -10.68 -8.72
CA ALA A 180 7.62 -11.27 -7.43
C ALA A 180 7.84 -12.79 -7.53
N ALA A 181 7.03 -13.48 -8.37
CA ALA A 181 7.19 -14.90 -8.67
C ALA A 181 8.40 -15.21 -9.57
N ASN A 182 9.10 -14.18 -10.06
CA ASN A 182 10.26 -14.29 -10.94
C ASN A 182 10.02 -15.20 -12.16
N LEU A 183 8.88 -15.03 -12.83
CA LEU A 183 8.47 -15.91 -13.94
C LEU A 183 9.37 -15.86 -15.18
N ASP A 184 10.21 -14.83 -15.29
CA ASP A 184 11.22 -14.69 -16.36
C ASP A 184 12.58 -15.28 -15.97
N GLY A 185 12.78 -15.57 -14.69
CA GLY A 185 14.06 -16.03 -14.14
C GLY A 185 15.12 -14.93 -14.01
N ASN A 186 14.81 -13.67 -14.34
CA ASN A 186 15.74 -12.54 -14.28
C ASN A 186 14.98 -11.23 -13.96
N GLN A 187 14.75 -10.95 -12.69
CA GLN A 187 14.05 -9.72 -12.26
C GLN A 187 14.79 -8.41 -12.62
N ALA A 188 16.09 -8.47 -12.92
CA ALA A 188 16.88 -7.29 -13.26
C ALA A 188 16.66 -6.83 -14.72
N ASP A 189 16.15 -7.71 -15.59
CA ASP A 189 15.80 -7.41 -16.98
C ASP A 189 14.57 -8.22 -17.36
N SER A 190 13.39 -7.70 -17.03
CA SER A 190 12.13 -8.44 -17.03
C SER A 190 10.96 -7.57 -17.48
N GLY A 191 10.19 -8.06 -18.44
CA GLY A 191 8.92 -7.47 -18.85
C GLY A 191 7.83 -7.59 -17.77
N ASN A 192 7.94 -8.55 -16.85
CA ASN A 192 7.01 -8.66 -15.71
C ASN A 192 7.32 -7.66 -14.59
N CYS A 193 8.59 -7.25 -14.44
CA CYS A 193 9.04 -6.29 -13.44
C CYS A 193 9.17 -4.86 -13.99
N CYS A 194 9.04 -4.67 -15.29
CA CYS A 194 9.35 -3.41 -15.97
C CYS A 194 10.76 -2.91 -15.64
N SER A 195 11.75 -3.77 -15.73
CA SER A 195 13.13 -3.52 -15.34
C SER A 195 14.10 -3.74 -16.50
N GLY A 196 15.33 -3.22 -16.36
CA GLY A 196 16.37 -3.35 -17.38
C GLY A 196 15.96 -2.73 -18.72
N SER A 197 15.94 -3.52 -19.80
CA SER A 197 15.51 -3.09 -21.14
C SER A 197 14.02 -2.76 -21.25
N HIS A 198 13.23 -3.10 -20.21
CA HIS A 198 11.78 -2.88 -20.12
C HIS A 198 11.42 -1.73 -19.18
N SER A 199 12.30 -0.77 -18.92
CA SER A 199 12.14 0.26 -17.88
C SER A 199 11.38 1.53 -18.30
N THR A 200 10.58 1.47 -19.37
CA THR A 200 9.69 2.55 -19.79
C THR A 200 8.29 2.01 -20.12
N PRO A 201 7.24 2.86 -20.11
CA PRO A 201 5.89 2.44 -20.52
C PRO A 201 5.82 1.81 -21.90
N GLU A 202 6.63 2.29 -22.85
CA GLU A 202 6.67 1.79 -24.23
C GLU A 202 7.32 0.40 -24.32
N THR A 203 8.32 0.13 -23.47
CA THR A 203 9.05 -1.15 -23.45
C THR A 203 8.47 -2.16 -22.48
N CYS A 204 7.52 -1.73 -21.61
CA CYS A 204 6.77 -2.58 -20.67
C CYS A 204 5.26 -2.39 -20.83
N PRO A 205 4.67 -2.76 -21.96
CA PRO A 205 3.23 -2.64 -22.14
C PRO A 205 2.47 -3.72 -21.34
N PRO A 206 1.20 -3.48 -20.94
CA PRO A 206 0.42 -4.38 -20.08
C PRO A 206 0.27 -5.79 -20.65
N PHE A 207 0.19 -5.94 -21.97
CA PHE A 207 0.09 -7.27 -22.62
C PHE A 207 1.38 -8.10 -22.52
N GLY A 208 2.52 -7.48 -22.16
CA GLY A 208 3.80 -8.15 -21.88
C GLY A 208 3.93 -8.66 -20.45
N VAL A 209 3.07 -8.19 -19.53
CA VAL A 209 3.07 -8.60 -18.12
C VAL A 209 2.20 -9.83 -17.95
N LYS A 210 2.80 -10.95 -17.55
CA LYS A 210 2.06 -12.20 -17.34
C LYS A 210 1.01 -12.02 -16.25
N PHE A 211 -0.17 -12.61 -16.45
CA PHE A 211 -1.29 -12.55 -15.51
C PHE A 211 -1.85 -11.14 -15.24
N TYR A 212 -1.50 -10.12 -16.05
CA TYR A 212 -2.09 -8.78 -15.93
C TYR A 212 -3.61 -8.84 -15.87
N SER A 213 -4.26 -9.51 -16.82
CA SER A 213 -5.73 -9.62 -16.89
C SER A 213 -6.31 -10.33 -15.67
N TYR A 214 -5.62 -11.33 -15.11
CA TYR A 214 -6.09 -11.97 -13.88
C TYR A 214 -6.30 -10.99 -12.72
N PHE A 215 -5.33 -10.10 -12.49
CA PHE A 215 -5.44 -9.09 -11.45
C PHE A 215 -6.36 -7.93 -11.86
N LYS A 216 -6.23 -7.43 -13.10
CA LYS A 216 -6.96 -6.24 -13.54
C LYS A 216 -8.44 -6.47 -13.70
N ASP A 217 -8.87 -7.63 -14.24
CA ASP A 217 -10.28 -7.96 -14.43
C ASP A 217 -10.99 -8.17 -13.08
N ALA A 218 -10.28 -8.73 -12.10
CA ALA A 218 -10.81 -8.91 -10.74
C ALA A 218 -10.79 -7.60 -9.93
N CYS A 219 -9.78 -6.77 -10.11
CA CYS A 219 -9.55 -5.52 -9.36
C CYS A 219 -9.33 -4.33 -10.32
N PRO A 220 -10.35 -3.92 -11.08
CA PRO A 220 -10.20 -2.92 -12.15
C PRO A 220 -9.80 -1.53 -11.63
N ARG A 221 -10.00 -1.25 -10.33
CA ARG A 221 -9.69 0.04 -9.70
C ARG A 221 -8.36 0.03 -8.93
N SER A 222 -7.47 -0.93 -9.26
CA SER A 222 -6.16 -1.10 -8.63
C SER A 222 -5.03 -0.93 -9.64
N TYR A 223 -3.86 -0.60 -9.12
CA TYR A 223 -2.59 -0.60 -9.83
C TYR A 223 -2.05 -2.02 -9.90
N VAL A 224 -1.84 -2.58 -11.09
CA VAL A 224 -1.51 -4.00 -11.26
C VAL A 224 -0.05 -4.22 -11.67
N TYR A 225 0.57 -3.26 -12.34
CA TYR A 225 1.98 -3.29 -12.71
C TYR A 225 2.56 -1.87 -12.78
N ALA A 226 3.88 -1.74 -12.93
CA ALA A 226 4.61 -0.48 -12.74
C ALA A 226 4.17 0.72 -13.61
N TYR A 227 3.48 0.51 -14.73
CA TYR A 227 3.02 1.56 -15.66
C TYR A 227 1.52 1.46 -15.97
N ASP A 228 0.71 1.08 -14.96
CA ASP A 228 -0.73 0.85 -15.12
C ASP A 228 -1.57 2.14 -15.24
N GLU A 229 -0.96 3.33 -15.22
CA GLU A 229 -1.64 4.62 -15.46
C GLU A 229 -2.36 4.65 -16.80
N SER A 230 -1.83 3.93 -17.79
CA SER A 230 -2.44 3.82 -19.12
C SER A 230 -3.85 3.22 -19.09
N SER A 231 -4.19 2.42 -18.06
CA SER A 231 -5.55 1.89 -17.83
C SER A 231 -6.56 2.97 -17.45
N LYS A 232 -6.10 4.12 -16.91
CA LYS A 232 -6.92 5.23 -16.36
C LYS A 232 -7.81 4.81 -15.17
N THR A 233 -7.55 3.66 -14.59
CA THR A 233 -8.32 3.11 -13.46
C THR A 233 -7.41 2.59 -12.34
N ALA A 234 -6.11 2.89 -12.41
CA ALA A 234 -5.12 2.48 -11.43
C ALA A 234 -4.87 3.55 -10.36
N LEU A 235 -4.65 4.78 -10.78
CA LEU A 235 -4.24 5.91 -9.95
C LEU A 235 -5.38 6.93 -9.85
N TRP A 236 -5.70 7.35 -8.63
CA TRP A 236 -6.84 8.21 -8.32
C TRP A 236 -6.37 9.52 -7.70
N THR A 237 -7.20 10.55 -7.84
CA THR A 237 -6.89 11.88 -7.33
C THR A 237 -8.04 12.48 -6.55
N CYS A 238 -7.70 13.38 -5.63
CA CYS A 238 -8.62 14.26 -4.94
C CYS A 238 -8.02 15.66 -4.89
N ASP A 239 -8.85 16.69 -5.08
CA ASP A 239 -8.40 18.08 -4.91
C ASP A 239 -7.92 18.29 -3.45
N ALA A 240 -6.65 18.61 -3.27
CA ALA A 240 -6.03 18.74 -1.96
C ALA A 240 -6.66 19.87 -1.11
N SER A 241 -7.24 20.89 -1.75
CA SER A 241 -7.95 21.99 -1.05
C SER A 241 -9.19 21.55 -0.30
N LYS A 242 -9.74 20.36 -0.65
CA LYS A 242 -10.88 19.77 0.07
C LYS A 242 -10.51 19.19 1.42
N ASN A 243 -9.20 19.05 1.72
CA ASN A 243 -8.70 18.48 2.97
C ASN A 243 -9.35 17.13 3.32
N ALA A 244 -9.34 16.19 2.36
CA ALA A 244 -9.95 14.89 2.52
C ALA A 244 -9.32 14.09 3.66
N ASP A 245 -10.13 13.55 4.56
CA ASP A 245 -9.75 12.46 5.44
C ASP A 245 -9.88 11.14 4.69
N TYR A 246 -9.01 10.17 5.00
CA TYR A 246 -8.97 8.89 4.31
C TYR A 246 -9.24 7.72 5.26
N THR A 247 -9.98 6.74 4.74
CA THR A 247 -10.17 5.45 5.44
C THR A 247 -9.65 4.33 4.56
N LEU A 248 -8.68 3.56 5.10
CA LEU A 248 -8.25 2.29 4.54
C LEU A 248 -9.02 1.18 5.26
N THR A 249 -9.74 0.37 4.50
CA THR A 249 -10.44 -0.81 5.02
C THR A 249 -9.82 -2.08 4.44
N PHE A 250 -9.35 -2.98 5.29
CA PHE A 250 -8.99 -4.35 4.93
C PHE A 250 -10.25 -5.22 4.93
N CYS A 251 -10.38 -6.11 3.95
CA CYS A 251 -11.55 -6.97 3.73
C CYS A 251 -12.86 -6.17 3.70
N PRO A 252 -13.00 -5.12 2.85
CA PRO A 252 -14.23 -4.36 2.76
C PRO A 252 -15.40 -5.27 2.37
N PRO A 253 -16.63 -4.97 2.86
CA PRO A 253 -17.85 -5.74 2.58
C PRO A 253 -18.29 -5.61 1.11
#